data_d7a6f5a3e80dc824a4ed549f33d483e5
#
_entry.id   d7a6f5a3e80dc824a4ed549f33d483e5
#
_cell.length_a   1.000
_cell.length_b   1.000
_cell.length_c   1.000
_cell.angle_alpha   90.00
_cell.angle_beta   90.00
_cell.angle_gamma   90.00
#
_symmetry.space_group_name_H-M   'P 1'
#
loop_
_entity.id
_entity.type
_entity.pdbx_description
1 polymer ?
#
loop_
_entity_poly.entity_id
_entity_poly.type
_entity_poly.pdbx_seq_one_letter_code
_entity_poly.pdbx_strand_id
1 'polypeptide(L)'
;MFKSTMAFVGLLFIAQSALAQKPTREQKVRADKAEVEAEGFWLYNDLDKAYQLARESGKPILVTLRCIPCEECVKLDDDLVDTDPVIRPLLEQFVCVRIVGTNGLDLNTFQYDTDQSFALFMLNADKTIYGRFGTRSHRTDWMGDVSLDGMARALEGALALHKQYPNNKASLIGKTGKPLEFDAPEKYPALSGKYTDRLNYSGDVVKSCIHCHQIGDARRDFYWEQSQPIPEQILFPYPHPKAVGMILDPDQRATVKDIIAGSPAAASGLLPGDEIVLMNGQPLLSMADVQWILHHVPADGGKVTLSIRRVGEVIPGLLELGTRWRQADDISWRATSWGMRAIANGGLSLKAVADDERQALGIEGEMALRVTHVGQYDKHAAAKHAGFQVDDILVSYDGRTDLQREADVFAYVARNHKHGDAVDVEILRDGRRQQLTLPIQK
;
A
#
# COMPACT_ATOMS: atom_id res chain seq x y z
N MET A 1 65.36 58.60 -20.34
CA MET A 1 64.82 57.74 -19.29
C MET A 1 63.31 57.66 -19.45
N PHE A 2 62.83 56.67 -20.22
CA PHE A 2 61.42 56.41 -20.41
C PHE A 2 61.02 55.19 -19.53
N LYS A 3 60.11 55.35 -18.58
CA LYS A 3 59.54 54.23 -17.82
C LYS A 3 58.26 53.81 -18.52
N SER A 4 58.26 52.59 -19.06
CA SER A 4 57.08 51.97 -19.63
C SER A 4 56.27 51.24 -18.49
N THR A 5 55.06 51.63 -18.29
CA THR A 5 54.13 50.97 -17.33
C THR A 5 53.24 50.00 -18.08
N MET A 6 53.45 48.70 -17.84
CA MET A 6 52.66 47.63 -18.41
C MET A 6 51.42 47.41 -17.51
N ALA A 7 50.22 47.70 -18.01
CA ALA A 7 48.95 47.40 -17.33
C ALA A 7 48.54 45.96 -17.64
N PHE A 8 48.46 45.14 -16.59
CA PHE A 8 47.95 43.78 -16.65
C PHE A 8 46.39 43.81 -16.52
N VAL A 9 45.69 43.51 -17.60
CA VAL A 9 44.24 43.33 -17.56
C VAL A 9 43.96 41.89 -17.21
N GLY A 10 43.61 41.62 -15.97
CA GLY A 10 43.14 40.30 -15.52
C GLY A 10 41.68 40.07 -15.93
N LEU A 11 41.45 39.16 -16.88
CA LEU A 11 40.12 38.64 -17.16
C LEU A 11 39.69 37.71 -16.01
N LEU A 12 38.73 38.15 -15.16
CA LEU A 12 38.02 37.28 -14.25
C LEU A 12 36.99 36.45 -15.04
N PHE A 13 37.28 35.18 -15.25
CA PHE A 13 36.28 34.18 -15.66
C PHE A 13 35.42 33.86 -14.43
N ILE A 14 34.21 34.42 -14.35
CA ILE A 14 33.18 33.98 -13.43
C ILE A 14 32.58 32.70 -14.02
N ALA A 15 33.03 31.54 -13.54
CA ALA A 15 32.37 30.27 -13.78
C ALA A 15 31.03 30.29 -13.03
N GLN A 16 29.94 30.61 -13.71
CA GLN A 16 28.60 30.35 -13.22
C GLN A 16 28.41 28.85 -13.15
N SER A 17 28.52 28.31 -11.94
CA SER A 17 28.06 26.95 -11.64
C SER A 17 26.52 26.97 -11.81
N ALA A 18 26.04 26.53 -12.96
CA ALA A 18 24.66 26.24 -13.17
C ALA A 18 24.30 25.10 -12.19
N LEU A 19 23.66 25.42 -11.08
CA LEU A 19 23.01 24.43 -10.21
C LEU A 19 22.01 23.71 -11.12
N ALA A 20 22.29 22.46 -11.46
CA ALA A 20 21.40 21.62 -12.24
C ALA A 20 20.07 21.54 -11.49
N GLN A 21 19.03 22.13 -12.05
CA GLN A 21 17.71 22.15 -11.48
C GLN A 21 17.19 20.71 -11.45
N LYS A 22 16.74 20.20 -10.29
CA LYS A 22 16.18 18.85 -10.19
C LYS A 22 15.07 18.66 -11.23
N PRO A 23 15.04 17.53 -11.95
CA PRO A 23 14.03 17.31 -12.98
C PRO A 23 12.63 17.35 -12.38
N THR A 24 11.70 17.97 -13.10
CA THR A 24 10.27 18.00 -12.71
C THR A 24 9.68 16.59 -12.81
N ARG A 25 8.53 16.37 -12.15
CA ARG A 25 7.79 15.10 -12.26
C ARG A 25 7.45 14.74 -13.71
N GLU A 26 7.09 15.73 -14.50
CA GLU A 26 6.80 15.58 -15.94
C GLU A 26 8.04 15.10 -16.72
N GLN A 27 9.20 15.72 -16.46
CA GLN A 27 10.46 15.31 -17.07
C GLN A 27 10.87 13.89 -16.69
N LYS A 28 10.69 13.49 -15.41
CA LYS A 28 10.97 12.13 -14.93
C LYS A 28 10.15 11.08 -15.67
N VAL A 29 8.83 11.28 -15.79
CA VAL A 29 7.95 10.32 -16.48
C VAL A 29 8.26 10.17 -17.96
N ARG A 30 8.61 11.28 -18.63
CA ARG A 30 8.98 11.25 -20.06
C ARG A 30 10.34 10.62 -20.30
N ALA A 31 11.32 10.89 -19.43
CA ALA A 31 12.63 10.28 -19.49
C ALA A 31 12.56 8.77 -19.28
N ASP A 32 11.85 8.32 -18.25
CA ASP A 32 11.63 6.91 -17.96
C ASP A 32 11.02 6.17 -19.17
N LYS A 33 9.97 6.75 -19.79
CA LYS A 33 9.38 6.15 -20.98
C LYS A 33 10.40 6.01 -22.12
N ALA A 34 11.17 7.06 -22.40
CA ALA A 34 12.13 7.07 -23.48
C ALA A 34 13.26 6.06 -23.24
N GLU A 35 13.73 5.93 -22.01
CA GLU A 35 14.78 4.98 -21.61
C GLU A 35 14.29 3.53 -21.72
N VAL A 36 13.14 3.23 -21.16
CA VAL A 36 12.54 1.87 -21.20
C VAL A 36 12.26 1.43 -22.63
N GLU A 37 11.72 2.34 -23.48
CA GLU A 37 11.46 2.03 -24.89
C GLU A 37 12.76 1.88 -25.70
N ALA A 38 13.83 2.61 -25.37
CA ALA A 38 15.13 2.49 -26.02
C ALA A 38 15.85 1.19 -25.65
N GLU A 39 15.75 0.74 -24.40
CA GLU A 39 16.29 -0.55 -23.94
C GLU A 39 15.52 -1.73 -24.59
N GLY A 40 14.20 -1.61 -24.71
CA GLY A 40 13.33 -2.58 -25.37
C GLY A 40 13.13 -3.90 -24.60
N PHE A 41 13.53 -3.97 -23.32
CA PHE A 41 13.32 -5.14 -22.47
C PHE A 41 11.91 -5.15 -21.87
N TRP A 42 11.43 -4.01 -21.39
CA TRP A 42 10.12 -3.83 -20.82
C TRP A 42 9.11 -3.33 -21.86
N LEU A 43 7.92 -3.90 -21.86
CA LEU A 43 6.76 -3.27 -22.50
C LEU A 43 6.25 -2.13 -21.61
N TYR A 44 6.02 -0.96 -22.19
CA TYR A 44 5.63 0.22 -21.42
C TYR A 44 4.13 0.48 -21.56
N ASN A 45 3.35 0.28 -20.47
CA ASN A 45 1.90 0.45 -20.42
C ASN A 45 1.09 -0.34 -21.48
N ASP A 46 1.61 -1.49 -21.95
CA ASP A 46 1.01 -2.27 -23.02
C ASP A 46 0.77 -3.72 -22.60
N LEU A 47 -0.31 -3.94 -21.85
CA LEU A 47 -0.74 -5.27 -21.42
C LEU A 47 -1.23 -6.14 -22.57
N ASP A 48 -1.88 -5.55 -23.58
CA ASP A 48 -2.40 -6.30 -24.72
C ASP A 48 -1.26 -6.95 -25.52
N LYS A 49 -0.20 -6.18 -25.74
CA LYS A 49 1.03 -6.69 -26.37
C LYS A 49 1.69 -7.77 -25.50
N ALA A 50 1.69 -7.60 -24.20
CA ALA A 50 2.22 -8.62 -23.29
C ALA A 50 1.46 -9.93 -23.38
N TYR A 51 0.13 -9.89 -23.36
CA TYR A 51 -0.69 -11.10 -23.54
C TYR A 51 -0.47 -11.75 -24.90
N GLN A 52 -0.28 -10.96 -25.96
CA GLN A 52 0.05 -11.51 -27.28
C GLN A 52 1.39 -12.24 -27.26
N LEU A 53 2.46 -11.57 -26.81
CA LEU A 53 3.82 -12.14 -26.78
C LEU A 53 3.90 -13.37 -25.85
N ALA A 54 3.18 -13.36 -24.72
CA ALA A 54 3.13 -14.53 -23.83
C ALA A 54 2.48 -15.73 -24.50
N ARG A 55 1.41 -15.54 -25.28
CA ARG A 55 0.80 -16.64 -26.08
C ARG A 55 1.74 -17.17 -27.17
N GLU A 56 2.48 -16.27 -27.82
CA GLU A 56 3.40 -16.64 -28.90
C GLU A 56 4.67 -17.35 -28.37
N SER A 57 5.22 -16.88 -27.26
CA SER A 57 6.47 -17.38 -26.68
C SER A 57 6.30 -18.53 -25.68
N GLY A 58 5.08 -18.70 -25.14
CA GLY A 58 4.83 -19.63 -24.04
C GLY A 58 5.43 -19.18 -22.70
N LYS A 59 5.89 -17.95 -22.57
CA LYS A 59 6.42 -17.39 -21.31
C LYS A 59 5.28 -16.88 -20.42
N PRO A 60 5.44 -16.92 -19.08
CA PRO A 60 4.56 -16.19 -18.18
C PRO A 60 4.79 -14.67 -18.30
N ILE A 61 3.86 -13.89 -17.77
CA ILE A 61 3.93 -12.43 -17.77
C ILE A 61 4.32 -11.96 -16.36
N LEU A 62 5.20 -10.97 -16.29
CA LEU A 62 5.48 -10.17 -15.11
C LEU A 62 4.96 -8.76 -15.32
N VAL A 63 3.99 -8.33 -14.51
CA VAL A 63 3.48 -6.96 -14.53
C VAL A 63 3.98 -6.22 -13.29
N THR A 64 4.68 -5.11 -13.51
CA THR A 64 5.12 -4.20 -12.45
C THR A 64 4.19 -2.98 -12.44
N LEU A 65 3.52 -2.76 -11.32
CA LEU A 65 2.73 -1.55 -11.06
C LEU A 65 3.57 -0.60 -10.20
N ARG A 66 3.94 0.55 -10.73
CA ARG A 66 4.75 1.53 -10.03
C ARG A 66 4.40 2.95 -10.44
N CYS A 67 4.65 3.91 -9.56
CA CYS A 67 4.42 5.33 -9.81
C CYS A 67 5.75 6.06 -9.99
N ILE A 68 6.05 6.55 -11.20
CA ILE A 68 7.31 7.26 -11.52
C ILE A 68 7.50 8.56 -10.73
N PRO A 69 6.46 9.40 -10.52
CA PRO A 69 6.61 10.61 -9.71
C PRO A 69 6.91 10.35 -8.22
N CYS A 70 6.80 9.10 -7.77
CA CYS A 70 7.10 8.69 -6.41
C CYS A 70 8.58 8.25 -6.32
N GLU A 71 9.43 8.99 -5.62
CA GLU A 71 10.86 8.69 -5.49
C GLU A 71 11.13 7.32 -4.86
N GLU A 72 10.29 6.90 -3.92
CA GLU A 72 10.39 5.60 -3.25
C GLU A 72 10.10 4.42 -4.19
N CYS A 73 9.13 4.61 -5.12
CA CYS A 73 8.79 3.59 -6.11
C CYS A 73 9.93 3.39 -7.12
N VAL A 74 10.59 4.48 -7.50
CA VAL A 74 11.67 4.49 -8.49
C VAL A 74 12.94 3.88 -7.91
N LYS A 75 13.28 4.18 -6.66
CA LYS A 75 14.50 3.69 -6.01
C LYS A 75 14.59 2.17 -5.97
N LEU A 76 13.46 1.48 -5.78
CA LEU A 76 13.41 0.02 -5.79
C LEU A 76 13.71 -0.56 -7.18
N ASP A 77 13.33 0.16 -8.22
CA ASP A 77 13.40 -0.29 -9.60
C ASP A 77 14.78 0.00 -10.24
N ASP A 78 15.30 1.20 -10.01
CA ASP A 78 16.57 1.63 -10.61
C ASP A 78 17.79 0.92 -9.98
N ASP A 79 17.75 0.70 -8.65
CA ASP A 79 18.88 0.10 -7.94
C ASP A 79 18.88 -1.44 -8.00
N LEU A 80 17.73 -2.09 -8.29
CA LEU A 80 17.55 -3.47 -7.90
C LEU A 80 17.04 -4.41 -9.01
N VAL A 81 16.10 -3.97 -9.85
CA VAL A 81 15.40 -4.90 -10.74
C VAL A 81 16.10 -5.09 -12.08
N ASP A 82 16.69 -4.05 -12.63
CA ASP A 82 17.26 -4.08 -13.98
C ASP A 82 18.73 -4.50 -14.04
N THR A 83 19.48 -4.32 -12.96
CA THR A 83 20.94 -4.53 -12.95
C THR A 83 21.40 -5.65 -12.03
N ASP A 84 20.53 -6.17 -11.17
CA ASP A 84 20.87 -7.24 -10.24
C ASP A 84 21.21 -8.54 -10.98
N PRO A 85 22.37 -9.17 -10.71
CA PRO A 85 22.85 -10.35 -11.44
C PRO A 85 22.01 -11.62 -11.19
N VAL A 86 21.20 -11.66 -10.15
CA VAL A 86 20.30 -12.78 -9.83
C VAL A 86 18.91 -12.54 -10.43
N ILE A 87 18.40 -11.32 -10.30
CA ILE A 87 17.04 -10.97 -10.74
C ILE A 87 16.95 -10.93 -12.27
N ARG A 88 17.91 -10.28 -12.95
CA ARG A 88 17.84 -10.10 -14.42
C ARG A 88 17.65 -11.42 -15.20
N PRO A 89 18.41 -12.50 -14.95
CA PRO A 89 18.21 -13.78 -15.64
C PRO A 89 16.86 -14.44 -15.38
N LEU A 90 16.25 -14.16 -14.23
CA LEU A 90 14.88 -14.61 -13.92
C LEU A 90 13.85 -13.82 -14.72
N LEU A 91 14.01 -12.47 -14.80
CA LEU A 91 13.12 -11.61 -15.57
C LEU A 91 13.10 -11.98 -17.06
N GLU A 92 14.24 -12.38 -17.64
CA GLU A 92 14.34 -12.80 -19.04
C GLU A 92 13.47 -14.04 -19.39
N GLN A 93 13.01 -14.78 -18.38
CA GLN A 93 12.10 -15.89 -18.55
C GLN A 93 10.63 -15.48 -18.58
N PHE A 94 10.33 -14.20 -18.39
CA PHE A 94 8.99 -13.62 -18.46
C PHE A 94 8.83 -12.68 -19.67
N VAL A 95 7.59 -12.37 -20.01
CA VAL A 95 7.25 -11.16 -20.76
C VAL A 95 7.03 -10.05 -19.72
N CYS A 96 7.94 -9.08 -19.67
CA CYS A 96 7.96 -8.05 -18.65
C CYS A 96 7.20 -6.79 -19.10
N VAL A 97 6.30 -6.28 -18.23
CA VAL A 97 5.48 -5.08 -18.49
C VAL A 97 5.59 -4.11 -17.34
N ARG A 98 5.86 -2.83 -17.63
CA ARG A 98 5.80 -1.70 -16.69
C ARG A 98 4.53 -0.92 -16.87
N ILE A 99 3.73 -0.81 -15.82
CA ILE A 99 2.53 0.02 -15.73
C ILE A 99 2.83 1.18 -14.79
N VAL A 100 2.90 2.40 -15.34
CA VAL A 100 3.32 3.61 -14.60
C VAL A 100 2.16 4.50 -14.16
N GLY A 101 0.95 4.13 -14.53
CA GLY A 101 -0.31 4.76 -14.09
C GLY A 101 -1.42 3.74 -14.20
N THR A 102 -2.43 3.85 -13.34
CA THR A 102 -3.51 2.86 -13.29
C THR A 102 -4.68 3.15 -14.23
N ASN A 103 -4.51 4.12 -15.12
CA ASN A 103 -5.50 4.43 -16.16
C ASN A 103 -5.81 3.20 -17.01
N GLY A 104 -7.09 2.83 -17.14
CA GLY A 104 -7.53 1.66 -17.91
C GLY A 104 -7.13 0.30 -17.33
N LEU A 105 -6.58 0.25 -16.12
CA LEU A 105 -6.19 -1.01 -15.48
C LEU A 105 -7.42 -1.88 -15.18
N ASP A 106 -7.42 -3.13 -15.65
CA ASP A 106 -8.48 -4.10 -15.35
C ASP A 106 -8.45 -4.49 -13.86
N LEU A 107 -9.31 -3.85 -13.05
CA LEU A 107 -9.42 -4.08 -11.61
C LEU A 107 -10.05 -5.43 -11.24
N ASN A 108 -10.61 -6.17 -12.19
CA ASN A 108 -11.03 -7.54 -11.94
C ASN A 108 -9.85 -8.52 -11.95
N THR A 109 -8.82 -8.22 -12.73
CA THR A 109 -7.58 -9.00 -12.76
C THR A 109 -6.56 -8.50 -11.72
N PHE A 110 -6.33 -7.18 -11.66
CA PHE A 110 -5.27 -6.57 -10.85
C PHE A 110 -5.82 -6.00 -9.55
N GLN A 111 -6.10 -6.89 -8.59
CA GLN A 111 -6.50 -6.53 -7.23
C GLN A 111 -5.30 -6.67 -6.29
N TYR A 112 -4.95 -5.58 -5.61
CA TYR A 112 -3.78 -5.48 -4.73
C TYR A 112 -3.95 -4.35 -3.71
N ASP A 113 -3.04 -4.25 -2.77
CA ASP A 113 -2.97 -3.14 -1.83
C ASP A 113 -2.52 -1.86 -2.57
N THR A 114 -3.45 -1.00 -2.90
CA THR A 114 -3.21 0.23 -3.68
C THR A 114 -2.41 1.30 -2.94
N ASP A 115 -2.14 1.11 -1.65
CA ASP A 115 -1.21 1.94 -0.88
C ASP A 115 0.24 1.44 -0.92
N GLN A 116 0.49 0.29 -1.57
CA GLN A 116 1.86 -0.18 -1.80
C GLN A 116 2.59 0.74 -2.77
N SER A 117 3.89 0.90 -2.54
CA SER A 117 4.77 1.67 -3.42
C SER A 117 5.16 0.90 -4.68
N PHE A 118 5.14 -0.43 -4.60
CA PHE A 118 5.57 -1.33 -5.65
C PHE A 118 4.78 -2.63 -5.57
N ALA A 119 4.16 -3.05 -6.67
CA ALA A 119 3.41 -4.29 -6.76
C ALA A 119 3.75 -5.05 -8.04
N LEU A 120 4.06 -6.33 -7.90
CA LEU A 120 4.29 -7.26 -9.00
C LEU A 120 3.17 -8.28 -9.07
N PHE A 121 2.79 -8.62 -10.31
CA PHE A 121 1.94 -9.76 -10.61
C PHE A 121 2.67 -10.71 -11.55
N MET A 122 2.67 -11.97 -11.20
CA MET A 122 3.15 -13.06 -12.05
C MET A 122 1.95 -13.86 -12.51
N LEU A 123 1.71 -13.93 -13.82
CA LEU A 123 0.49 -14.52 -14.37
C LEU A 123 0.71 -15.21 -15.72
N ASN A 124 -0.27 -16.01 -16.12
CA ASN A 124 -0.31 -16.65 -17.42
C ASN A 124 -0.99 -15.74 -18.47
N ALA A 125 -0.80 -16.07 -19.74
CA ALA A 125 -1.43 -15.37 -20.87
C ALA A 125 -2.97 -15.40 -20.86
N ASP A 126 -3.60 -16.32 -20.12
CA ASP A 126 -5.05 -16.39 -19.90
C ASP A 126 -5.52 -15.65 -18.64
N LYS A 127 -4.67 -14.77 -18.09
CA LYS A 127 -4.89 -13.98 -16.88
C LYS A 127 -4.91 -14.79 -15.56
N THR A 128 -4.57 -16.09 -15.58
CA THR A 128 -4.43 -16.87 -14.34
C THR A 128 -3.23 -16.39 -13.55
N ILE A 129 -3.47 -15.89 -12.32
CA ILE A 129 -2.42 -15.34 -11.45
C ILE A 129 -1.68 -16.49 -10.75
N TYR A 130 -0.34 -16.50 -10.86
CA TYR A 130 0.53 -17.40 -10.11
C TYR A 130 0.84 -16.89 -8.73
N GLY A 131 1.05 -15.57 -8.60
CA GLY A 131 1.31 -14.93 -7.34
C GLY A 131 1.52 -13.42 -7.47
N ARG A 132 1.68 -12.80 -6.30
CA ARG A 132 1.94 -11.38 -6.12
C ARG A 132 3.22 -11.19 -5.34
N PHE A 133 3.86 -10.06 -5.54
CA PHE A 133 4.98 -9.59 -4.72
C PHE A 133 4.85 -8.08 -4.59
N GLY A 134 5.25 -7.50 -3.46
CA GLY A 134 5.18 -6.07 -3.28
C GLY A 134 5.51 -5.64 -1.87
N THR A 135 5.69 -4.34 -1.71
CA THR A 135 6.08 -3.76 -0.43
C THR A 135 5.10 -2.69 0.01
N ARG A 136 4.89 -2.64 1.32
CA ARG A 136 4.21 -1.56 2.05
C ARG A 136 5.19 -0.47 2.48
N SER A 137 6.38 -0.36 1.87
CA SER A 137 7.43 0.54 2.32
C SER A 137 6.87 1.92 2.65
N HIS A 138 7.05 2.31 3.87
CA HIS A 138 6.82 3.66 4.32
C HIS A 138 7.89 4.53 3.69
N ARG A 139 7.51 5.58 3.01
CA ARG A 139 8.26 6.58 2.24
C ARG A 139 9.78 6.76 2.51
N THR A 140 10.35 6.20 3.56
CA THR A 140 11.74 6.44 3.97
C THR A 140 12.52 5.20 4.38
N ASP A 141 11.85 4.10 4.79
CA ASP A 141 12.53 2.90 5.26
C ASP A 141 11.86 1.65 4.71
N TRP A 142 12.69 0.71 4.26
CA TRP A 142 12.28 -0.66 4.03
C TRP A 142 11.78 -1.24 5.35
N MET A 143 10.50 -1.52 5.43
CA MET A 143 9.87 -2.08 6.64
C MET A 143 10.32 -3.52 6.94
N GLY A 144 11.31 -4.05 6.21
CA GLY A 144 11.74 -5.44 6.30
C GLY A 144 10.66 -6.42 5.86
N ASP A 145 9.79 -6.01 4.95
CA ASP A 145 8.69 -6.81 4.43
C ASP A 145 9.00 -7.42 3.05
N VAL A 146 10.03 -6.96 2.37
CA VAL A 146 10.54 -7.50 1.09
C VAL A 146 12.05 -7.42 1.02
N SER A 147 12.66 -8.28 0.17
CA SER A 147 14.07 -8.26 -0.20
C SER A 147 14.25 -8.74 -1.63
N LEU A 148 15.48 -8.58 -2.18
CA LEU A 148 15.84 -9.15 -3.50
C LEU A 148 15.83 -10.66 -3.49
N ASP A 149 16.31 -11.30 -2.43
CA ASP A 149 16.27 -12.75 -2.29
C ASP A 149 14.82 -13.26 -2.27
N GLY A 150 13.94 -12.60 -1.54
CA GLY A 150 12.52 -12.89 -1.54
C GLY A 150 11.87 -12.71 -2.92
N MET A 151 12.26 -11.67 -3.67
CA MET A 151 11.81 -11.46 -5.04
C MET A 151 12.30 -12.58 -5.97
N ALA A 152 13.58 -12.95 -5.90
CA ALA A 152 14.12 -14.07 -6.69
C ALA A 152 13.33 -15.35 -6.43
N ARG A 153 13.07 -15.69 -5.16
CA ARG A 153 12.30 -16.87 -4.78
C ARG A 153 10.84 -16.83 -5.26
N ALA A 154 10.22 -15.64 -5.27
CA ALA A 154 8.87 -15.47 -5.81
C ALA A 154 8.85 -15.70 -7.33
N LEU A 155 9.81 -15.16 -8.08
CA LEU A 155 9.97 -15.36 -9.52
C LEU A 155 10.20 -16.85 -9.86
N GLU A 156 11.14 -17.50 -9.16
CA GLU A 156 11.40 -18.95 -9.30
C GLU A 156 10.14 -19.78 -9.02
N GLY A 157 9.39 -19.40 -7.98
CA GLY A 157 8.12 -20.04 -7.64
C GLY A 157 7.07 -19.88 -8.74
N ALA A 158 6.96 -18.71 -9.33
CA ALA A 158 6.04 -18.45 -10.44
C ALA A 158 6.42 -19.26 -11.68
N LEU A 159 7.71 -19.34 -12.00
CA LEU A 159 8.21 -20.20 -13.09
C LEU A 159 7.93 -21.69 -12.86
N ALA A 160 8.07 -22.15 -11.60
CA ALA A 160 7.73 -23.52 -11.24
C ALA A 160 6.22 -23.80 -11.38
N LEU A 161 5.36 -22.87 -10.99
CA LEU A 161 3.90 -22.99 -11.19
C LEU A 161 3.54 -22.94 -12.67
N HIS A 162 4.21 -22.08 -13.45
CA HIS A 162 3.99 -22.00 -14.89
C HIS A 162 4.33 -23.32 -15.61
N LYS A 163 5.43 -23.98 -15.24
CA LYS A 163 5.80 -25.30 -15.79
C LYS A 163 4.75 -26.38 -15.54
N GLN A 164 3.97 -26.25 -14.47
CA GLN A 164 2.91 -27.21 -14.11
C GLN A 164 1.54 -26.83 -14.70
N TYR A 165 1.42 -25.62 -15.26
CA TYR A 165 0.17 -25.14 -15.84
C TYR A 165 -0.15 -25.91 -17.14
N PRO A 166 -1.42 -26.31 -17.39
CA PRO A 166 -2.65 -25.99 -16.63
C PRO A 166 -3.01 -27.00 -15.53
N ASN A 167 -2.20 -28.03 -15.23
CA ASN A 167 -2.56 -29.10 -14.28
C ASN A 167 -2.79 -28.59 -12.85
N ASN A 168 -2.14 -27.49 -12.47
CA ASN A 168 -2.26 -26.84 -11.16
C ASN A 168 -3.31 -25.71 -11.13
N LYS A 169 -4.08 -25.51 -12.20
CA LYS A 169 -5.04 -24.38 -12.32
C LYS A 169 -6.04 -24.33 -11.17
N ALA A 170 -6.49 -25.48 -10.67
CA ALA A 170 -7.44 -25.56 -9.56
C ALA A 170 -6.94 -24.87 -8.28
N SER A 171 -5.65 -24.96 -7.96
CA SER A 171 -5.04 -24.31 -6.78
C SER A 171 -4.83 -22.79 -6.96
N LEU A 172 -4.98 -22.28 -8.19
CA LEU A 172 -4.75 -20.88 -8.53
C LEU A 172 -6.05 -20.05 -8.62
N ILE A 173 -7.22 -20.71 -8.68
CA ILE A 173 -8.52 -20.03 -8.83
C ILE A 173 -8.74 -18.98 -7.73
N GLY A 174 -8.36 -19.30 -6.49
CA GLY A 174 -8.50 -18.39 -5.35
C GLY A 174 -7.62 -17.13 -5.42
N LYS A 175 -6.67 -17.05 -6.35
CA LYS A 175 -5.82 -15.87 -6.56
C LYS A 175 -6.50 -14.76 -7.37
N THR A 176 -7.70 -15.01 -7.89
CA THR A 176 -8.56 -14.00 -8.52
C THR A 176 -9.75 -13.73 -7.62
N GLY A 177 -10.01 -12.46 -7.31
CA GLY A 177 -11.12 -12.02 -6.45
C GLY A 177 -12.44 -11.92 -7.20
N LYS A 178 -13.48 -11.58 -6.45
CA LYS A 178 -14.77 -11.17 -7.05
C LYS A 178 -14.58 -9.84 -7.75
N PRO A 179 -15.41 -9.52 -8.79
CA PRO A 179 -15.41 -8.20 -9.39
C PRO A 179 -15.60 -7.09 -8.35
N LEU A 180 -14.86 -5.98 -8.52
CA LEU A 180 -15.02 -4.78 -7.70
C LEU A 180 -16.25 -3.99 -8.14
N GLU A 181 -16.53 -2.87 -7.45
CA GLU A 181 -17.64 -1.96 -7.75
C GLU A 181 -17.58 -1.45 -9.18
N PHE A 182 -16.37 -1.22 -9.69
CA PHE A 182 -16.07 -0.86 -11.08
C PHE A 182 -14.86 -1.65 -11.58
N ASP A 183 -14.84 -1.93 -12.87
CA ASP A 183 -13.79 -2.74 -13.52
C ASP A 183 -12.53 -1.94 -13.90
N ALA A 184 -12.59 -0.57 -13.81
CA ALA A 184 -11.45 0.30 -14.09
C ALA A 184 -11.48 1.55 -13.20
N PRO A 185 -10.32 2.13 -12.85
CA PRO A 185 -10.21 3.26 -11.93
C PRO A 185 -11.00 4.50 -12.36
N GLU A 186 -10.91 4.89 -13.64
CA GLU A 186 -11.57 6.09 -14.19
C GLU A 186 -13.11 5.99 -14.22
N LYS A 187 -13.67 4.80 -13.93
CA LYS A 187 -15.11 4.61 -13.84
C LYS A 187 -15.71 4.94 -12.48
N TYR A 188 -14.85 5.04 -11.43
CA TYR A 188 -15.33 5.49 -10.12
C TYR A 188 -15.83 6.93 -10.18
N PRO A 189 -16.99 7.28 -9.55
CA PRO A 189 -17.55 8.63 -9.61
C PRO A 189 -16.56 9.74 -9.23
N ALA A 190 -15.73 9.52 -8.22
CA ALA A 190 -14.72 10.49 -7.78
C ALA A 190 -13.62 10.78 -8.81
N LEU A 191 -13.38 9.88 -9.76
CA LEU A 191 -12.35 9.95 -10.80
C LEU A 191 -12.94 10.21 -12.20
N SER A 192 -14.19 9.84 -12.42
CA SER A 192 -14.89 9.98 -13.69
C SER A 192 -14.95 11.45 -14.13
N GLY A 193 -14.73 11.67 -15.42
CA GLY A 193 -14.68 13.01 -16.01
C GLY A 193 -13.41 13.81 -15.72
N LYS A 194 -12.59 13.38 -14.77
CA LYS A 194 -11.27 13.98 -14.48
C LYS A 194 -10.15 13.25 -15.23
N TYR A 195 -10.30 11.95 -15.41
CA TYR A 195 -9.31 11.06 -16.00
C TYR A 195 -9.91 10.24 -17.14
N THR A 196 -9.03 9.75 -18.03
CA THR A 196 -9.37 8.82 -19.10
C THR A 196 -8.67 7.48 -18.88
N ASP A 197 -8.96 6.49 -19.70
CA ASP A 197 -8.34 5.17 -19.69
C ASP A 197 -6.86 5.15 -20.12
N ARG A 198 -6.28 6.32 -20.46
CA ARG A 198 -4.90 6.45 -20.95
C ARG A 198 -4.20 7.68 -20.41
N LEU A 199 -2.88 7.58 -20.31
CA LEU A 199 -2.02 8.71 -19.98
C LEU A 199 -1.89 9.66 -21.17
N ASN A 200 -1.97 10.97 -20.92
CA ASN A 200 -1.86 12.01 -21.94
C ASN A 200 -0.42 12.42 -22.20
N TYR A 201 0.33 11.65 -22.96
CA TYR A 201 1.70 11.99 -23.34
C TYR A 201 1.82 13.17 -24.33
N SER A 202 0.72 13.57 -24.98
CA SER A 202 0.66 14.76 -25.84
C SER A 202 0.49 16.06 -25.07
N GLY A 203 0.12 15.98 -23.77
CA GLY A 203 -0.08 17.12 -22.87
C GLY A 203 0.59 16.90 -21.51
N ASP A 204 -0.10 17.25 -20.42
CA ASP A 204 0.41 17.05 -19.04
C ASP A 204 0.24 15.59 -18.62
N VAL A 205 1.25 14.75 -18.81
CA VAL A 205 1.16 13.30 -18.49
C VAL A 205 0.94 13.06 -17.00
N VAL A 206 1.62 13.80 -16.12
CA VAL A 206 1.50 13.65 -14.66
C VAL A 206 0.11 13.99 -14.17
N LYS A 207 -0.52 15.05 -14.71
CA LYS A 207 -1.90 15.43 -14.34
C LYS A 207 -2.96 14.46 -14.84
N SER A 208 -2.66 13.71 -15.90
CA SER A 208 -3.57 12.70 -16.46
C SER A 208 -3.46 11.33 -15.77
N CYS A 209 -2.47 11.14 -14.88
CA CYS A 209 -2.17 9.87 -14.24
C CYS A 209 -3.11 9.62 -13.04
N ILE A 210 -3.74 8.46 -13.02
CA ILE A 210 -4.42 7.94 -11.83
C ILE A 210 -3.37 7.16 -11.02
N HIS A 211 -3.07 7.65 -9.81
CA HIS A 211 -2.16 6.98 -8.89
C HIS A 211 -2.87 5.84 -8.17
N CYS A 212 -2.12 4.79 -7.81
CA CYS A 212 -2.67 3.59 -7.16
C CYS A 212 -3.54 3.93 -5.93
N HIS A 213 -3.08 4.77 -5.02
CA HIS A 213 -3.82 5.13 -3.81
C HIS A 213 -5.15 5.86 -4.10
N GLN A 214 -5.29 6.55 -5.25
CA GLN A 214 -6.56 7.19 -5.62
C GLN A 214 -7.68 6.17 -5.86
N ILE A 215 -7.36 4.91 -6.19
CA ILE A 215 -8.34 3.82 -6.29
C ILE A 215 -8.91 3.51 -4.90
N GLY A 216 -8.06 3.40 -3.88
CA GLY A 216 -8.49 3.18 -2.50
C GLY A 216 -9.37 4.31 -1.97
N ASP A 217 -8.99 5.58 -2.25
CA ASP A 217 -9.80 6.75 -1.91
C ASP A 217 -11.15 6.71 -2.62
N ALA A 218 -11.16 6.48 -3.94
CA ALA A 218 -12.39 6.45 -4.75
C ALA A 218 -13.36 5.34 -4.32
N ARG A 219 -12.83 4.18 -3.86
CA ARG A 219 -13.65 3.10 -3.31
C ARG A 219 -14.33 3.50 -2.00
N ARG A 220 -13.63 4.20 -1.10
CA ARG A 220 -14.20 4.71 0.14
C ARG A 220 -15.24 5.79 -0.14
N ASP A 221 -14.90 6.75 -1.01
CA ASP A 221 -15.80 7.84 -1.41
C ASP A 221 -17.10 7.28 -2.01
N PHE A 222 -17.02 6.20 -2.80
CA PHE A 222 -18.19 5.56 -3.40
C PHE A 222 -19.23 5.13 -2.34
N TYR A 223 -18.82 4.54 -1.23
CA TYR A 223 -19.73 4.17 -0.15
C TYR A 223 -20.14 5.38 0.70
N TRP A 224 -19.16 6.24 1.03
CA TRP A 224 -19.38 7.39 1.91
C TRP A 224 -20.34 8.41 1.32
N GLU A 225 -20.19 8.75 0.03
CA GLU A 225 -21.08 9.70 -0.66
C GLU A 225 -22.53 9.19 -0.80
N GLN A 226 -22.74 7.88 -0.78
CA GLN A 226 -24.05 7.26 -0.76
C GLN A 226 -24.64 7.10 0.65
N SER A 227 -23.97 7.63 1.69
CA SER A 227 -24.32 7.44 3.10
C SER A 227 -24.43 5.96 3.48
N GLN A 228 -23.59 5.13 2.86
CA GLN A 228 -23.47 3.71 3.18
C GLN A 228 -22.24 3.49 4.07
N PRO A 229 -22.30 2.55 5.04
CA PRO A 229 -21.13 2.17 5.81
C PRO A 229 -20.00 1.71 4.90
N ILE A 230 -18.78 2.23 5.12
CA ILE A 230 -17.60 1.75 4.39
C ILE A 230 -17.31 0.31 4.82
N PRO A 231 -17.31 -0.68 3.91
CA PRO A 231 -16.98 -2.06 4.26
C PRO A 231 -15.61 -2.15 4.95
N GLU A 232 -15.52 -2.95 6.01
CA GLU A 232 -14.27 -3.09 6.77
C GLU A 232 -13.10 -3.58 5.91
N GLN A 233 -13.39 -4.38 4.89
CA GLN A 233 -12.42 -4.83 3.91
C GLN A 233 -11.81 -3.67 3.08
N ILE A 234 -12.57 -2.58 2.88
CA ILE A 234 -12.09 -1.38 2.17
C ILE A 234 -11.37 -0.44 3.14
N LEU A 235 -11.82 -0.37 4.39
CA LEU A 235 -11.21 0.46 5.42
C LEU A 235 -9.85 -0.11 5.89
N PHE A 236 -9.76 -1.45 6.06
CA PHE A 236 -8.55 -2.19 6.42
C PHE A 236 -8.19 -3.15 5.27
N PRO A 237 -7.75 -2.64 4.12
CA PRO A 237 -7.42 -3.48 2.97
C PRO A 237 -6.11 -4.23 3.19
N TYR A 238 -6.04 -5.46 2.71
CA TYR A 238 -4.82 -6.29 2.68
C TYR A 238 -4.05 -6.30 4.01
N PRO A 239 -4.64 -6.82 5.11
CA PRO A 239 -4.00 -6.78 6.42
C PRO A 239 -2.61 -7.41 6.39
N HIS A 240 -1.67 -6.74 7.06
CA HIS A 240 -0.31 -7.29 7.19
C HIS A 240 -0.35 -8.58 8.02
N PRO A 241 0.47 -9.61 7.74
CA PRO A 241 0.54 -10.82 8.56
C PRO A 241 0.75 -10.58 10.06
N LYS A 242 1.40 -9.48 10.44
CA LYS A 242 1.52 -9.03 11.84
C LYS A 242 0.18 -8.81 12.54
N ALA A 243 -0.88 -8.46 11.80
CA ALA A 243 -2.22 -8.28 12.37
C ALA A 243 -2.79 -9.58 12.96
N VAL A 244 -2.33 -10.71 12.48
CA VAL A 244 -2.68 -12.05 13.00
C VAL A 244 -1.52 -12.68 13.79
N GLY A 245 -0.44 -11.92 14.03
CA GLY A 245 0.71 -12.32 14.82
C GLY A 245 1.79 -13.11 14.09
N MET A 246 1.76 -13.16 12.74
CA MET A 246 2.83 -13.76 11.94
C MET A 246 3.85 -12.70 11.53
N ILE A 247 5.12 -12.91 11.88
CA ILE A 247 6.26 -12.15 11.36
C ILE A 247 6.94 -13.04 10.32
N LEU A 248 6.84 -12.70 9.04
CA LEU A 248 7.42 -13.47 7.95
C LEU A 248 8.84 -12.99 7.63
N ASP A 249 9.67 -13.91 7.14
CA ASP A 249 11.01 -13.62 6.68
C ASP A 249 10.96 -13.01 5.27
N PRO A 250 11.44 -11.77 5.07
CA PRO A 250 11.41 -11.09 3.78
C PRO A 250 12.28 -11.78 2.70
N ASP A 251 13.28 -12.57 3.11
CA ASP A 251 14.19 -13.28 2.19
C ASP A 251 13.60 -14.61 1.68
N GLN A 252 12.42 -14.98 2.18
CA GLN A 252 11.73 -16.22 1.85
C GLN A 252 10.35 -15.93 1.22
N ARG A 253 9.62 -16.97 0.81
CA ARG A 253 8.27 -16.81 0.26
C ARG A 253 7.25 -16.51 1.35
N ALA A 254 7.04 -17.46 2.26
CA ALA A 254 6.14 -17.32 3.41
C ALA A 254 6.65 -18.14 4.60
N THR A 255 7.93 -17.95 4.94
CA THR A 255 8.56 -18.58 6.09
C THR A 255 8.34 -17.71 7.34
N VAL A 256 7.92 -18.34 8.41
CA VAL A 256 7.72 -17.69 9.70
C VAL A 256 9.07 -17.37 10.31
N LYS A 257 9.35 -16.10 10.56
CA LYS A 257 10.55 -15.62 11.27
C LYS A 257 10.33 -15.56 12.77
N ASP A 258 9.12 -15.10 13.17
CA ASP A 258 8.74 -14.98 14.57
C ASP A 258 7.21 -14.99 14.72
N ILE A 259 6.71 -15.24 15.93
CA ILE A 259 5.29 -15.29 16.28
C ILE A 259 5.03 -14.39 17.50
N ILE A 260 4.03 -13.52 17.37
CA ILE A 260 3.59 -12.66 18.49
C ILE A 260 2.81 -13.51 19.49
N ALA A 261 3.25 -13.53 20.75
CA ALA A 261 2.60 -14.28 21.81
C ALA A 261 1.14 -13.82 22.01
N GLY A 262 0.24 -14.78 22.27
CA GLY A 262 -1.19 -14.52 22.47
C GLY A 262 -1.98 -14.22 21.20
N SER A 263 -1.34 -14.26 20.04
CA SER A 263 -1.97 -13.97 18.74
C SER A 263 -2.71 -15.20 18.16
N PRO A 264 -3.55 -15.02 17.15
CA PRO A 264 -4.13 -16.12 16.38
C PRO A 264 -3.08 -17.06 15.79
N ALA A 265 -1.93 -16.54 15.32
CA ALA A 265 -0.83 -17.35 14.82
C ALA A 265 -0.19 -18.22 15.91
N ALA A 266 0.00 -17.69 17.12
CA ALA A 266 0.47 -18.48 18.26
C ALA A 266 -0.53 -19.61 18.61
N ALA A 267 -1.83 -19.31 18.61
CA ALA A 267 -2.87 -20.29 18.88
C ALA A 267 -2.95 -21.39 17.81
N SER A 268 -2.54 -21.10 16.57
CA SER A 268 -2.50 -22.09 15.47
C SER A 268 -1.35 -23.09 15.56
N GLY A 269 -0.41 -22.91 16.51
CA GLY A 269 0.77 -23.76 16.67
C GLY A 269 1.86 -23.56 15.62
N LEU A 270 1.86 -22.44 14.92
CA LEU A 270 2.95 -22.00 14.06
C LEU A 270 4.21 -21.73 14.88
N LEU A 271 5.36 -22.06 14.34
CA LEU A 271 6.66 -21.88 14.96
C LEU A 271 7.63 -21.12 14.02
N PRO A 272 8.62 -20.41 14.56
CA PRO A 272 9.71 -19.89 13.76
C PRO A 272 10.40 -21.00 12.96
N GLY A 273 10.66 -20.72 11.66
CA GLY A 273 11.20 -21.68 10.71
C GLY A 273 10.16 -22.47 9.90
N ASP A 274 8.87 -22.40 10.24
CA ASP A 274 7.81 -23.01 9.44
C ASP A 274 7.68 -22.28 8.08
N GLU A 275 7.63 -23.05 6.98
CA GLU A 275 7.25 -22.51 5.67
C GLU A 275 5.76 -22.82 5.42
N ILE A 276 4.95 -21.77 5.29
CA ILE A 276 3.54 -21.93 4.89
C ILE A 276 3.51 -22.11 3.36
N VAL A 277 3.36 -23.36 2.89
CA VAL A 277 3.39 -23.68 1.45
C VAL A 277 2.03 -23.44 0.78
N LEU A 278 0.94 -23.69 1.49
CA LEU A 278 -0.43 -23.40 1.04
C LEU A 278 -1.21 -22.69 2.14
N MET A 279 -2.05 -21.73 1.74
CA MET A 279 -3.02 -21.08 2.61
C MET A 279 -4.37 -21.03 1.90
N ASN A 280 -5.41 -21.62 2.49
CA ASN A 280 -6.70 -21.88 1.83
C ASN A 280 -6.54 -22.56 0.45
N GLY A 281 -5.62 -23.54 0.37
CA GLY A 281 -5.33 -24.30 -0.85
C GLY A 281 -4.55 -23.54 -1.92
N GLN A 282 -4.18 -22.28 -1.69
CA GLN A 282 -3.44 -21.44 -2.64
C GLN A 282 -1.93 -21.50 -2.34
N PRO A 283 -1.07 -21.71 -3.34
CA PRO A 283 0.38 -21.65 -3.18
C PRO A 283 0.82 -20.20 -2.89
N LEU A 284 1.78 -20.03 -1.97
CA LEU A 284 2.29 -18.74 -1.57
C LEU A 284 3.65 -18.51 -2.24
N LEU A 285 3.79 -17.36 -2.90
CA LEU A 285 5.05 -16.92 -3.51
C LEU A 285 5.72 -15.82 -2.73
N SER A 286 4.96 -15.06 -1.91
CA SER A 286 5.46 -13.99 -1.07
C SER A 286 4.47 -13.63 0.03
N MET A 287 4.86 -12.69 0.89
CA MET A 287 3.99 -12.05 1.87
C MET A 287 2.73 -11.44 1.23
N ALA A 288 2.82 -10.90 0.01
CA ALA A 288 1.68 -10.30 -0.68
C ALA A 288 0.57 -11.34 -1.00
N ASP A 289 0.92 -12.62 -1.21
CA ASP A 289 -0.07 -13.69 -1.33
C ASP A 289 -0.74 -14.01 0.02
N VAL A 290 -0.03 -13.91 1.14
CA VAL A 290 -0.63 -14.04 2.48
C VAL A 290 -1.60 -12.89 2.73
N GLN A 291 -1.22 -11.66 2.43
CA GLN A 291 -2.09 -10.47 2.54
C GLN A 291 -3.34 -10.60 1.66
N TRP A 292 -3.17 -11.16 0.44
CA TRP A 292 -4.30 -11.47 -0.45
C TRP A 292 -5.31 -12.38 0.21
N ILE A 293 -4.87 -13.48 0.81
CA ILE A 293 -5.77 -14.44 1.45
C ILE A 293 -6.42 -13.84 2.69
N LEU A 294 -5.66 -13.14 3.53
CA LEU A 294 -6.18 -12.41 4.69
C LEU A 294 -7.21 -11.34 4.28
N HIS A 295 -6.98 -10.64 3.15
CA HIS A 295 -7.94 -9.68 2.61
C HIS A 295 -9.30 -10.29 2.30
N HIS A 296 -9.37 -11.57 1.95
CA HIS A 296 -10.61 -12.26 1.60
C HIS A 296 -11.27 -13.01 2.77
N VAL A 297 -10.66 -13.01 3.97
CA VAL A 297 -11.33 -13.51 5.17
C VAL A 297 -12.40 -12.51 5.61
N PRO A 298 -13.62 -12.92 5.96
CA PRO A 298 -14.67 -12.02 6.44
C PRO A 298 -14.27 -11.19 7.67
N ALA A 299 -14.93 -10.05 7.87
CA ALA A 299 -14.67 -9.15 9.00
C ALA A 299 -15.08 -9.75 10.36
N ASP A 300 -16.10 -10.61 10.34
CA ASP A 300 -16.58 -11.37 11.50
C ASP A 300 -15.70 -12.58 11.83
N GLY A 301 -14.63 -12.78 11.07
CA GLY A 301 -13.65 -13.84 11.27
C GLY A 301 -13.85 -15.04 10.37
N GLY A 302 -13.11 -16.11 10.66
CA GLY A 302 -13.17 -17.34 9.89
C GLY A 302 -11.99 -18.26 10.12
N LYS A 303 -12.01 -19.39 9.44
CA LYS A 303 -10.97 -20.42 9.48
C LYS A 303 -10.17 -20.37 8.21
N VAL A 304 -8.84 -20.30 8.36
CA VAL A 304 -7.88 -20.33 7.25
C VAL A 304 -7.04 -21.60 7.38
N THR A 305 -7.17 -22.49 6.41
CA THR A 305 -6.39 -23.74 6.38
C THR A 305 -4.96 -23.47 5.93
N LEU A 306 -4.01 -24.14 6.58
CA LEU A 306 -2.59 -24.04 6.29
C LEU A 306 -2.03 -25.42 5.91
N SER A 307 -1.10 -25.44 4.96
CA SER A 307 -0.17 -26.56 4.78
C SER A 307 1.22 -26.04 5.13
N ILE A 308 1.80 -26.59 6.16
CA ILE A 308 3.04 -26.09 6.78
C ILE A 308 4.14 -27.09 6.53
N ARG A 309 5.26 -26.65 5.94
CA ARG A 309 6.47 -27.44 5.87
C ARG A 309 7.30 -27.20 7.12
N ARG A 310 7.47 -28.25 7.93
CA ARG A 310 8.26 -28.25 9.15
C ARG A 310 9.24 -29.42 9.15
N VAL A 311 10.54 -29.14 9.22
CA VAL A 311 11.61 -30.17 9.19
C VAL A 311 11.45 -31.16 8.02
N GLY A 312 11.07 -30.64 6.82
CA GLY A 312 10.91 -31.46 5.60
C GLY A 312 9.54 -32.12 5.42
N GLU A 313 8.73 -32.23 6.45
CA GLU A 313 7.38 -32.78 6.39
C GLU A 313 6.33 -31.69 6.15
N VAL A 314 5.26 -32.03 5.44
CA VAL A 314 4.10 -31.13 5.26
C VAL A 314 3.00 -31.56 6.22
N ILE A 315 2.67 -30.70 7.17
CA ILE A 315 1.64 -30.91 8.18
C ILE A 315 0.48 -29.93 7.98
N PRO A 316 -0.76 -30.32 8.34
CA PRO A 316 -1.89 -29.40 8.32
C PRO A 316 -1.83 -28.44 9.51
N GLY A 317 -2.33 -27.21 9.29
CA GLY A 317 -2.54 -26.20 10.32
C GLY A 317 -3.86 -25.48 10.12
N LEU A 318 -4.32 -24.77 11.14
CA LEU A 318 -5.55 -23.99 11.11
C LEU A 318 -5.33 -22.68 11.85
N LEU A 319 -5.52 -21.56 11.13
CA LEU A 319 -5.53 -20.22 11.70
C LEU A 319 -7.01 -19.80 11.89
N GLU A 320 -7.42 -19.58 13.12
CA GLU A 320 -8.76 -19.11 13.45
C GLU A 320 -8.74 -17.62 13.77
N LEU A 321 -9.57 -16.85 13.05
CA LEU A 321 -9.69 -15.41 13.21
C LEU A 321 -11.06 -15.09 13.80
N GLY A 322 -11.08 -14.28 14.86
CA GLY A 322 -12.30 -13.81 15.51
C GLY A 322 -12.89 -12.56 14.88
N THR A 323 -13.96 -12.05 15.45
CA THR A 323 -14.57 -10.79 15.04
C THR A 323 -13.58 -9.62 15.22
N ARG A 324 -13.63 -8.64 14.30
CA ARG A 324 -12.80 -7.41 14.34
C ARG A 324 -11.29 -7.67 14.19
N TRP A 325 -10.86 -8.85 13.80
CA TRP A 325 -9.45 -9.23 13.66
C TRP A 325 -8.66 -8.28 12.74
N ARG A 326 -9.32 -7.72 11.69
CA ARG A 326 -8.70 -6.78 10.76
C ARG A 326 -8.28 -5.47 11.42
N GLN A 327 -9.02 -5.05 12.45
CA GLN A 327 -8.76 -3.80 13.17
C GLN A 327 -7.44 -3.85 13.95
N ALA A 328 -6.83 -5.02 14.11
CA ALA A 328 -5.47 -5.14 14.65
C ALA A 328 -4.40 -4.61 13.69
N ASP A 329 -4.72 -4.47 12.37
CA ASP A 329 -3.78 -3.88 11.40
C ASP A 329 -3.62 -2.37 11.63
N ASP A 330 -2.39 -1.88 11.52
CA ASP A 330 -2.10 -0.45 11.55
C ASP A 330 -2.25 0.11 10.14
N ILE A 331 -3.21 1.02 9.97
CA ILE A 331 -3.46 1.70 8.69
C ILE A 331 -3.01 3.16 8.69
N SER A 332 -2.40 3.65 9.76
CA SER A 332 -2.00 5.05 9.92
C SER A 332 -0.96 5.53 8.88
N TRP A 333 -0.12 4.61 8.41
CA TRP A 333 0.92 4.84 7.41
C TRP A 333 0.38 5.01 5.99
N ARG A 334 -0.83 4.56 5.69
CA ARG A 334 -1.41 4.53 4.34
C ARG A 334 -1.61 5.94 3.79
N ALA A 335 -1.30 6.14 2.51
CA ALA A 335 -1.59 7.41 1.83
C ALA A 335 -3.11 7.72 1.88
N THR A 336 -3.94 6.70 1.73
CA THR A 336 -5.40 6.80 1.80
C THR A 336 -5.95 7.15 3.19
N SER A 337 -5.14 7.04 4.26
CA SER A 337 -5.55 7.50 5.61
C SER A 337 -5.76 9.01 5.71
N TRP A 338 -5.19 9.81 4.79
CA TRP A 338 -5.48 11.24 4.73
C TRP A 338 -6.95 11.53 4.45
N GLY A 339 -7.58 10.79 3.53
CA GLY A 339 -9.01 10.90 3.29
C GLY A 339 -9.83 10.59 4.55
N MET A 340 -9.47 9.51 5.26
CA MET A 340 -10.14 9.14 6.52
C MET A 340 -9.91 10.16 7.64
N ARG A 341 -8.73 10.78 7.72
CA ARG A 341 -8.49 11.88 8.67
C ARG A 341 -9.40 13.06 8.40
N ALA A 342 -9.61 13.45 7.14
CA ALA A 342 -10.58 14.49 6.83
C ALA A 342 -11.98 14.10 7.27
N ILE A 343 -12.45 12.93 6.90
CA ILE A 343 -13.79 12.41 7.21
C ILE A 343 -14.01 12.30 8.72
N ALA A 344 -13.19 11.51 9.41
CA ALA A 344 -13.43 11.10 10.79
C ALA A 344 -12.87 12.06 11.83
N ASN A 345 -11.71 12.65 11.55
CA ASN A 345 -10.96 13.45 12.52
C ASN A 345 -10.92 14.94 12.17
N GLY A 346 -11.61 15.39 11.09
CA GLY A 346 -11.56 16.79 10.65
C GLY A 346 -10.16 17.26 10.26
N GLY A 347 -9.25 16.33 9.89
CA GLY A 347 -7.87 16.60 9.51
C GLY A 347 -6.86 16.47 10.64
N LEU A 348 -7.24 15.97 11.81
CA LEU A 348 -6.28 15.62 12.87
C LEU A 348 -5.49 14.37 12.48
N SER A 349 -4.20 14.33 12.87
CA SER A 349 -3.44 13.09 12.99
C SER A 349 -3.30 12.76 14.47
N LEU A 350 -3.62 11.52 14.82
CA LEU A 350 -3.71 11.07 16.19
C LEU A 350 -2.68 9.97 16.47
N LYS A 351 -2.05 10.04 17.64
CA LYS A 351 -1.11 9.00 18.11
C LYS A 351 -1.47 8.60 19.54
N ALA A 352 -1.46 7.29 19.81
CA ALA A 352 -1.67 6.79 21.17
C ALA A 352 -0.62 7.36 22.13
N VAL A 353 -1.06 7.79 23.30
CA VAL A 353 -0.20 8.22 24.41
C VAL A 353 0.33 6.98 25.09
N ALA A 354 1.63 6.96 25.40
CA ALA A 354 2.27 5.84 26.09
C ALA A 354 1.70 5.65 27.51
N ASP A 355 1.72 4.42 28.02
CA ASP A 355 1.07 4.07 29.28
C ASP A 355 1.64 4.82 30.49
N ASP A 356 2.96 5.01 30.54
CA ASP A 356 3.65 5.77 31.58
C ASP A 356 3.25 7.26 31.57
N GLU A 357 3.15 7.86 30.38
CA GLU A 357 2.70 9.23 30.23
C GLU A 357 1.20 9.37 30.57
N ARG A 358 0.37 8.40 30.16
CA ARG A 358 -1.06 8.37 30.49
C ARG A 358 -1.31 8.33 31.99
N GLN A 359 -0.52 7.52 32.72
CA GLN A 359 -0.56 7.46 34.19
C GLN A 359 -0.12 8.78 34.83
N ALA A 360 0.96 9.40 34.33
CA ALA A 360 1.46 10.67 34.83
C ALA A 360 0.44 11.82 34.64
N LEU A 361 -0.37 11.76 33.58
CA LEU A 361 -1.44 12.72 33.27
C LEU A 361 -2.75 12.43 34.02
N GLY A 362 -2.84 11.32 34.78
CA GLY A 362 -4.06 10.92 35.49
C GLY A 362 -5.24 10.60 34.56
N ILE A 363 -4.97 10.13 33.36
CA ILE A 363 -6.00 9.76 32.40
C ILE A 363 -6.54 8.37 32.79
N GLU A 364 -7.75 8.37 33.34
CA GLU A 364 -8.53 7.14 33.58
C GLU A 364 -9.23 6.73 32.28
N GLY A 365 -9.30 5.42 32.02
CA GLY A 365 -9.90 4.87 30.81
C GLY A 365 -8.85 4.49 29.75
N GLU A 366 -9.32 3.92 28.66
CA GLU A 366 -8.46 3.34 27.63
C GLU A 366 -8.05 4.35 26.55
N MET A 367 -8.91 5.32 26.25
CA MET A 367 -8.67 6.31 25.21
C MET A 367 -7.73 7.42 25.69
N ALA A 368 -6.59 7.55 25.02
CA ALA A 368 -5.68 8.70 25.14
C ALA A 368 -4.96 8.88 23.80
N LEU A 369 -5.50 9.73 22.92
CA LEU A 369 -4.97 9.96 21.59
C LEU A 369 -4.47 11.40 21.45
N ARG A 370 -3.17 11.60 21.33
CA ARG A 370 -2.54 12.91 21.15
C ARG A 370 -2.68 13.41 19.73
N VAL A 371 -3.08 14.65 19.58
CA VAL A 371 -3.05 15.39 18.31
C VAL A 371 -1.61 15.71 17.95
N THR A 372 -1.09 15.13 16.89
CA THR A 372 0.27 15.39 16.38
C THR A 372 0.28 16.35 15.19
N HIS A 373 -0.86 16.53 14.55
CA HIS A 373 -1.03 17.45 13.44
C HIS A 373 -2.49 17.94 13.37
N VAL A 374 -2.67 19.18 12.95
CA VAL A 374 -3.99 19.80 12.67
C VAL A 374 -3.98 20.28 11.23
N GLY A 375 -4.87 19.74 10.41
CA GLY A 375 -5.02 20.10 9.00
C GLY A 375 -5.37 21.58 8.81
N GLN A 376 -4.89 22.18 7.73
CA GLN A 376 -4.94 23.63 7.55
C GLN A 376 -5.92 24.10 6.47
N TYR A 377 -6.29 23.23 5.53
CA TYR A 377 -7.01 23.63 4.31
C TYR A 377 -8.21 22.73 4.05
N ASP A 378 -9.22 23.30 3.42
CA ASP A 378 -10.44 22.63 2.95
C ASP A 378 -11.07 21.71 4.02
N LYS A 379 -11.51 20.54 3.65
CA LYS A 379 -12.12 19.56 4.57
C LYS A 379 -11.18 19.08 5.70
N HIS A 380 -9.86 19.23 5.52
CA HIS A 380 -8.89 18.95 6.57
C HIS A 380 -8.76 20.03 7.63
N ALA A 381 -9.35 21.22 7.44
CA ALA A 381 -9.31 22.31 8.43
C ALA A 381 -10.50 22.26 9.42
N ALA A 382 -11.37 21.27 9.34
CA ALA A 382 -12.57 21.21 10.17
C ALA A 382 -12.26 21.19 11.67
N ALA A 383 -11.31 20.37 12.10
CA ALA A 383 -10.87 20.31 13.50
C ALA A 383 -10.22 21.64 13.96
N LYS A 384 -9.44 22.30 13.10
CA LYS A 384 -8.90 23.64 13.38
C LYS A 384 -9.99 24.65 13.65
N HIS A 385 -11.04 24.67 12.83
CA HIS A 385 -12.17 25.57 13.01
C HIS A 385 -13.00 25.22 14.25
N ALA A 386 -13.02 23.95 14.65
CA ALA A 386 -13.64 23.49 15.90
C ALA A 386 -12.80 23.81 17.16
N GLY A 387 -11.57 24.32 16.99
CA GLY A 387 -10.72 24.77 18.09
C GLY A 387 -9.69 23.75 18.59
N PHE A 388 -9.49 22.62 17.87
CA PHE A 388 -8.43 21.67 18.21
C PHE A 388 -7.04 22.23 17.96
N GLN A 389 -6.07 21.82 18.75
CA GLN A 389 -4.66 22.23 18.70
C GLN A 389 -3.74 21.02 18.75
N VAL A 390 -2.50 21.22 18.29
CA VAL A 390 -1.45 20.22 18.51
C VAL A 390 -1.24 20.04 20.01
N ASP A 391 -0.94 18.82 20.44
CA ASP A 391 -0.78 18.36 21.82
C ASP A 391 -2.08 18.23 22.64
N ASP A 392 -3.25 18.52 22.11
CA ASP A 392 -4.52 18.07 22.72
C ASP A 392 -4.52 16.55 22.83
N ILE A 393 -5.06 16.01 23.92
CA ILE A 393 -5.22 14.56 24.09
C ILE A 393 -6.72 14.26 24.10
N LEU A 394 -7.21 13.52 23.10
CA LEU A 394 -8.58 13.04 23.06
C LEU A 394 -8.74 11.93 24.09
N VAL A 395 -9.68 12.09 25.00
CA VAL A 395 -10.00 11.13 26.09
C VAL A 395 -11.41 10.55 25.95
N SER A 396 -12.25 11.15 25.13
CA SER A 396 -13.54 10.61 24.70
C SER A 396 -13.88 11.11 23.30
N TYR A 397 -14.52 10.25 22.50
CA TYR A 397 -15.00 10.58 21.17
C TYR A 397 -16.42 10.01 21.02
N ASP A 398 -17.40 10.89 20.86
CA ASP A 398 -18.83 10.51 20.81
C ASP A 398 -19.28 9.65 22.00
N GLY A 399 -18.82 10.01 23.21
CA GLY A 399 -19.06 9.25 24.43
C GLY A 399 -18.28 7.94 24.58
N ARG A 400 -17.48 7.55 23.58
CA ARG A 400 -16.60 6.36 23.62
C ARG A 400 -15.27 6.70 24.27
N THR A 401 -14.78 5.82 25.12
CA THR A 401 -13.49 5.92 25.82
C THR A 401 -12.57 4.73 25.58
N ASP A 402 -12.96 3.83 24.66
CA ASP A 402 -12.26 2.59 24.32
C ASP A 402 -11.57 2.62 22.93
N LEU A 403 -11.54 3.77 22.28
CA LEU A 403 -10.86 3.95 21.00
C LEU A 403 -9.38 4.25 21.25
N GLN A 404 -8.53 3.25 21.13
CA GLN A 404 -7.13 3.33 21.54
C GLN A 404 -6.18 3.80 20.44
N ARG A 405 -6.60 3.77 19.18
CA ARG A 405 -5.79 4.14 17.99
C ARG A 405 -6.58 5.01 17.05
N GLU A 406 -5.89 5.78 16.21
CA GLU A 406 -6.50 6.56 15.13
C GLU A 406 -7.39 5.69 14.22
N ALA A 407 -6.94 4.48 13.91
CA ALA A 407 -7.68 3.52 13.10
C ALA A 407 -9.02 3.09 13.75
N ASP A 408 -9.09 3.05 15.08
CA ASP A 408 -10.33 2.72 15.79
C ASP A 408 -11.36 3.85 15.65
N VAL A 409 -10.92 5.12 15.65
CA VAL A 409 -11.79 6.28 15.37
C VAL A 409 -12.30 6.21 13.93
N PHE A 410 -11.45 5.89 12.96
CA PHE A 410 -11.88 5.72 11.56
C PHE A 410 -12.94 4.63 11.43
N ALA A 411 -12.72 3.46 12.05
CA ALA A 411 -13.66 2.35 12.02
C ALA A 411 -15.01 2.70 12.69
N TYR A 412 -14.95 3.46 13.78
CA TYR A 412 -16.13 3.91 14.48
C TYR A 412 -16.97 4.85 13.61
N VAL A 413 -16.35 5.90 13.06
CA VAL A 413 -17.04 6.88 12.21
C VAL A 413 -17.60 6.25 10.94
N ALA A 414 -16.79 5.43 10.24
CA ALA A 414 -17.20 4.78 9.01
C ALA A 414 -18.45 3.87 9.16
N ARG A 415 -18.74 3.40 10.38
CA ARG A 415 -19.88 2.53 10.66
C ARG A 415 -21.10 3.27 11.22
N ASN A 416 -20.89 4.32 12.02
CA ASN A 416 -21.93 4.88 12.88
C ASN A 416 -22.37 6.28 12.44
N HIS A 417 -21.59 6.93 11.59
CA HIS A 417 -21.82 8.31 11.17
C HIS A 417 -21.91 8.45 9.65
N LYS A 418 -22.39 9.60 9.22
CA LYS A 418 -22.46 10.03 7.82
C LYS A 418 -22.05 11.48 7.70
N HIS A 419 -21.82 11.93 6.48
CA HIS A 419 -21.56 13.33 6.18
C HIS A 419 -22.65 14.26 6.77
N GLY A 420 -22.20 15.30 7.45
CA GLY A 420 -23.06 16.30 8.09
C GLY A 420 -23.42 16.03 9.53
N ASP A 421 -23.10 14.84 10.05
CA ASP A 421 -23.19 14.59 11.49
C ASP A 421 -22.13 15.42 12.23
N ALA A 422 -22.29 15.54 13.55
CA ALA A 422 -21.30 16.14 14.43
C ALA A 422 -21.11 15.24 15.65
N VAL A 423 -19.90 15.17 16.16
CA VAL A 423 -19.56 14.36 17.33
C VAL A 423 -18.94 15.22 18.41
N ASP A 424 -19.27 14.92 19.66
CA ASP A 424 -18.68 15.57 20.81
C ASP A 424 -17.37 14.86 21.19
N VAL A 425 -16.31 15.62 21.34
CA VAL A 425 -14.99 15.13 21.67
C VAL A 425 -14.51 15.78 22.96
N GLU A 426 -14.21 14.98 23.97
CA GLU A 426 -13.59 15.48 25.19
C GLU A 426 -12.07 15.41 25.03
N ILE A 427 -11.40 16.54 25.28
CA ILE A 427 -9.94 16.65 25.23
C ILE A 427 -9.36 17.02 26.59
N LEU A 428 -8.11 16.65 26.82
CA LEU A 428 -7.26 17.18 27.87
C LEU A 428 -6.27 18.18 27.25
N ARG A 429 -6.33 19.44 27.66
CA ARG A 429 -5.43 20.55 27.25
C ARG A 429 -4.90 21.25 28.50
N ASP A 430 -3.58 21.32 28.66
CA ASP A 430 -2.93 21.94 29.83
C ASP A 430 -3.49 21.43 31.17
N GLY A 431 -3.73 20.12 31.29
CA GLY A 431 -4.28 19.48 32.48
C GLY A 431 -5.78 19.75 32.73
N ARG A 432 -6.49 20.39 31.80
CA ARG A 432 -7.93 20.70 31.93
C ARG A 432 -8.75 19.97 30.85
N ARG A 433 -9.85 19.37 31.27
CA ARG A 433 -10.81 18.77 30.34
C ARG A 433 -11.65 19.85 29.66
N GLN A 434 -11.82 19.73 28.35
CA GLN A 434 -12.63 20.62 27.51
C GLN A 434 -13.45 19.77 26.54
N GLN A 435 -14.63 20.24 26.19
CA GLN A 435 -15.47 19.60 25.19
C GLN A 435 -15.47 20.43 23.92
N LEU A 436 -15.24 19.78 22.80
CA LEU A 436 -15.29 20.36 21.46
C LEU A 436 -16.23 19.56 20.60
N THR A 437 -16.90 20.20 19.65
CA THR A 437 -17.79 19.51 18.69
C THR A 437 -17.11 19.48 17.33
N LEU A 438 -16.90 18.26 16.79
CA LEU A 438 -16.24 18.02 15.53
C LEU A 438 -17.25 17.66 14.45
N PRO A 439 -17.37 18.44 13.35
CA PRO A 439 -18.24 18.08 12.24
C PRO A 439 -17.63 16.96 11.38
N ILE A 440 -18.43 15.94 11.05
CA ILE A 440 -18.06 14.85 10.16
C ILE A 440 -18.10 15.35 8.71
N GLN A 441 -16.99 15.22 8.01
CA GLN A 441 -16.78 15.80 6.68
C GLN A 441 -17.23 14.87 5.53
N LYS A 442 -17.39 15.50 4.35
CA LYS A 442 -17.64 14.79 3.09
C LYS A 442 -16.36 14.16 2.51
#